data_42bcef8a2253f51c9014b6364fa98447
#
_entry.id   42bcef8a2253f51c9014b6364fa98447
#
_cell.length_a   1.000
_cell.length_b   1.000
_cell.length_c   1.000
_cell.angle_alpha   90.00
_cell.angle_beta   90.00
_cell.angle_gamma   90.00
#
_symmetry.space_group_name_H-M   'P 1'
#
loop_
_entity.id
_entity.type
_entity.pdbx_description
1 polymer ?
#
loop_
_entity_poly.entity_id
_entity_poly.type
_entity_poly.pdbx_seq_one_letter_code
_entity_poly.pdbx_strand_id
1 'polypeptide(L)'
;VIVNEESAAIPRLERTLLLLLGFAEKNPGISRILNGDALAGETDRLRTRVAQFYDRLETQLKQIVRDAEINEAIRPTVPAACAVNILLAAAEGRIGQYVRSEFKRPPTQNWQEQWQLLMAGFFRESVAQKPQHSLARQNSSVA
;
A
#
# COMPACT_ATOMS: atom_id res chain seq x y z
N VAL A 1 6.79 20.11 12.33
CA VAL A 1 7.84 19.09 12.34
C VAL A 1 7.26 17.70 12.10
N ILE A 2 6.25 17.32 12.87
CA ILE A 2 5.57 16.04 12.70
C ILE A 2 4.89 15.97 11.32
N VAL A 3 4.30 17.08 10.89
CA VAL A 3 3.64 17.18 9.59
C VAL A 3 4.65 16.99 8.45
N ASN A 4 5.86 17.49 8.59
CA ASN A 4 6.90 17.35 7.58
C ASN A 4 7.43 15.91 7.48
N GLU A 5 7.56 15.24 8.64
CA GLU A 5 7.97 13.83 8.65
C GLU A 5 6.89 12.94 8.07
N GLU A 6 5.63 13.30 8.26
CA GLU A 6 4.49 12.55 7.74
C GLU A 6 4.12 12.94 6.32
N SER A 7 4.75 13.96 5.72
CA SER A 7 4.44 14.39 4.37
C SER A 7 4.99 13.47 3.30
N ALA A 8 6.05 12.70 3.60
CA ALA A 8 6.59 11.75 2.64
C ALA A 8 5.57 10.65 2.36
N ALA A 9 5.24 10.47 1.10
CA ALA A 9 4.13 9.60 0.69
C ALA A 9 4.39 8.14 0.99
N ILE A 10 5.59 7.63 0.69
CA ILE A 10 5.89 6.22 0.90
C ILE A 10 5.80 5.83 2.37
N PRO A 11 6.39 6.59 3.31
CA PRO A 11 6.17 6.32 4.75
C PRO A 11 4.71 6.43 5.18
N ARG A 12 3.93 7.32 4.57
CA ARG A 12 2.50 7.44 4.89
C ARG A 12 1.72 6.22 4.42
N LEU A 13 2.00 5.73 3.22
CA LEU A 13 1.41 4.49 2.72
C LEU A 13 1.73 3.32 3.65
N GLU A 14 3.00 3.18 4.01
CA GLU A 14 3.44 2.12 4.89
C GLU A 14 2.74 2.18 6.25
N ARG A 15 2.71 3.35 6.85
CA ARG A 15 2.06 3.54 8.15
C ARG A 15 0.59 3.17 8.10
N THR A 16 -0.12 3.59 7.05
CA THR A 16 -1.55 3.31 6.90
C THR A 16 -1.80 1.80 6.85
N LEU A 17 -1.02 1.08 6.04
CA LEU A 17 -1.16 -0.37 5.94
C LEU A 17 -0.72 -1.08 7.23
N LEU A 18 0.36 -0.64 7.86
CA LEU A 18 0.81 -1.22 9.12
C LEU A 18 -0.18 -1.03 10.26
N LEU A 19 -0.86 0.12 10.29
CA LEU A 19 -1.92 0.34 11.28
C LEU A 19 -3.04 -0.68 11.09
N LEU A 20 -3.45 -0.93 9.86
CA LEU A 20 -4.45 -1.94 9.56
C LEU A 20 -4.00 -3.33 9.99
N LEU A 21 -2.81 -3.75 9.57
CA LEU A 21 -2.29 -5.07 9.86
C LEU A 21 -2.02 -5.28 11.35
N GLY A 22 -1.47 -4.28 12.02
CA GLY A 22 -1.22 -4.35 13.46
C GLY A 22 -2.52 -4.40 14.28
N PHE A 23 -3.52 -3.65 13.86
CA PHE A 23 -4.83 -3.69 14.49
C PHE A 23 -5.48 -5.07 14.32
N ALA A 24 -5.42 -5.62 13.12
CA ALA A 24 -5.95 -6.95 12.84
C ALA A 24 -5.23 -8.01 13.67
N GLU A 25 -3.91 -7.92 13.80
CA GLU A 25 -3.11 -8.87 14.56
C GLU A 25 -3.49 -8.88 16.03
N LYS A 26 -3.81 -7.72 16.60
CA LYS A 26 -4.21 -7.62 18.01
C LYS A 26 -5.66 -7.99 18.25
N ASN A 27 -6.46 -8.12 17.20
CA ASN A 27 -7.89 -8.32 17.30
C ASN A 27 -8.36 -9.44 16.38
N PRO A 28 -8.14 -10.73 16.76
CA PRO A 28 -8.51 -11.86 15.91
C PRO A 28 -9.98 -11.86 15.49
N GLY A 29 -10.89 -11.47 16.37
CA GLY A 29 -12.31 -11.38 16.03
C GLY A 29 -12.59 -10.36 14.94
N ILE A 30 -11.93 -9.21 14.99
CA ILE A 30 -12.05 -8.19 13.95
C ILE A 30 -11.41 -8.67 12.65
N SER A 31 -10.31 -9.39 12.73
CA SER A 31 -9.67 -9.97 11.55
C SER A 31 -10.62 -10.89 10.79
N ARG A 32 -11.40 -11.70 11.50
CA ARG A 32 -12.42 -12.54 10.88
C ARG A 32 -13.47 -11.72 10.17
N ILE A 33 -13.95 -10.65 10.80
CA ILE A 33 -14.94 -9.74 10.21
C ILE A 33 -14.37 -9.08 8.96
N LEU A 34 -13.15 -8.55 9.04
CA LEU A 34 -12.48 -7.93 7.90
C LEU A 34 -12.26 -8.91 6.75
N ASN A 35 -12.09 -10.19 7.06
CA ASN A 35 -11.89 -11.24 6.06
C ASN A 35 -13.21 -11.72 5.45
N GLY A 36 -14.35 -11.17 5.88
CA GLY A 36 -15.65 -11.54 5.34
C GLY A 36 -16.38 -12.63 6.12
N ASP A 37 -15.84 -13.09 7.24
CA ASP A 37 -16.49 -14.08 8.09
C ASP A 37 -17.51 -13.37 8.97
N ALA A 38 -18.74 -13.21 8.47
CA ALA A 38 -19.78 -12.54 9.21
C ALA A 38 -20.49 -13.49 10.16
N LEU A 39 -20.91 -12.97 11.31
CA LEU A 39 -21.72 -13.71 12.25
C LEU A 39 -23.13 -13.91 11.68
N ALA A 40 -23.74 -15.05 11.99
CA ALA A 40 -25.08 -15.38 11.57
C ALA A 40 -26.06 -14.31 12.07
N GLY A 41 -26.95 -13.84 11.17
CA GLY A 41 -27.98 -12.85 11.50
C GLY A 41 -27.57 -11.39 11.27
N GLU A 42 -26.27 -11.10 11.12
CA GLU A 42 -25.78 -9.74 10.88
C GLU A 42 -25.00 -9.61 9.57
N THR A 43 -25.07 -10.62 8.73
CA THR A 43 -24.17 -10.81 7.60
C THR A 43 -24.17 -9.63 6.62
N ASP A 44 -25.35 -9.20 6.18
CA ASP A 44 -25.44 -8.14 5.16
C ASP A 44 -24.99 -6.80 5.70
N ARG A 45 -25.35 -6.50 6.93
CA ARG A 45 -24.98 -5.26 7.59
C ARG A 45 -23.47 -5.15 7.78
N LEU A 46 -22.86 -6.22 8.27
CA LEU A 46 -21.41 -6.26 8.46
C LEU A 46 -20.67 -6.21 7.14
N ARG A 47 -21.13 -6.93 6.13
CA ARG A 47 -20.51 -6.89 4.79
C ARG A 47 -20.53 -5.48 4.22
N THR A 48 -21.64 -4.77 4.36
CA THR A 48 -21.74 -3.39 3.89
C THR A 48 -20.74 -2.49 4.61
N ARG A 49 -20.61 -2.64 5.92
CA ARG A 49 -19.67 -1.84 6.70
C ARG A 49 -18.22 -2.14 6.36
N VAL A 50 -17.89 -3.41 6.16
CA VAL A 50 -16.55 -3.82 5.77
C VAL A 50 -16.21 -3.28 4.39
N ALA A 51 -17.13 -3.37 3.44
CA ALA A 51 -16.95 -2.83 2.10
C ALA A 51 -16.70 -1.31 2.16
N GLN A 52 -17.49 -0.58 2.94
CA GLN A 52 -17.32 0.86 3.12
C GLN A 52 -15.98 1.21 3.76
N PHE A 53 -15.54 0.42 4.72
CA PHE A 53 -14.25 0.61 5.36
C PHE A 53 -13.11 0.49 4.34
N TYR A 54 -13.11 -0.57 3.54
CA TYR A 54 -12.08 -0.77 2.53
C TYR A 54 -12.15 0.27 1.41
N ASP A 55 -13.34 0.69 1.01
CA ASP A 55 -13.51 1.75 0.01
C ASP A 55 -12.90 3.07 0.50
N ARG A 56 -13.12 3.43 1.76
CA ARG A 56 -12.54 4.64 2.34
C ARG A 56 -11.03 4.54 2.44
N LEU A 57 -10.53 3.38 2.83
CA LEU A 57 -9.09 3.14 2.92
C LEU A 57 -8.45 3.25 1.53
N GLU A 58 -9.06 2.64 0.53
CA GLU A 58 -8.58 2.73 -0.84
C GLU A 58 -8.55 4.17 -1.35
N THR A 59 -9.59 4.95 -1.07
CA THR A 59 -9.64 6.37 -1.42
C THR A 59 -8.52 7.16 -0.74
N GLN A 60 -8.28 6.88 0.53
CA GLN A 60 -7.21 7.53 1.29
C GLN A 60 -5.83 7.20 0.70
N LEU A 61 -5.59 5.93 0.38
CA LEU A 61 -4.32 5.51 -0.23
C LEU A 61 -4.12 6.16 -1.60
N LYS A 62 -5.16 6.26 -2.41
CA LYS A 62 -5.11 6.95 -3.69
C LYS A 62 -4.72 8.42 -3.53
N GLN A 63 -5.26 9.08 -2.51
CA GLN A 63 -4.94 10.47 -2.25
C GLN A 63 -3.46 10.64 -1.89
N ILE A 64 -2.92 9.74 -1.10
CA ILE A 64 -1.49 9.76 -0.74
C ILE A 64 -0.63 9.62 -2.00
N VAL A 65 -0.99 8.72 -2.90
CA VAL A 65 -0.24 8.52 -4.15
C VAL A 65 -0.31 9.75 -5.04
N ARG A 66 -1.48 10.39 -5.14
CA ARG A 66 -1.65 11.62 -5.91
C ARG A 66 -0.81 12.76 -5.34
N ASP A 67 -0.78 12.88 -4.02
CA ASP A 67 0.05 13.89 -3.35
C ASP A 67 1.53 13.65 -3.66
N ALA A 68 1.96 12.41 -3.75
CA ALA A 68 3.33 12.06 -4.10
C ALA A 68 3.67 12.52 -5.53
N GLU A 69 2.77 12.32 -6.47
CA GLU A 69 2.98 12.75 -7.86
C GLU A 69 3.12 14.26 -7.95
N ILE A 70 2.32 15.00 -7.18
CA ILE A 70 2.29 16.46 -7.23
C ILE A 70 3.48 17.05 -6.47
N ASN A 71 3.77 16.57 -5.26
CA ASN A 71 4.68 17.23 -4.34
C ASN A 71 6.07 16.62 -4.28
N GLU A 72 6.22 15.36 -4.67
CA GLU A 72 7.48 14.62 -4.47
C GLU A 72 8.06 14.08 -5.78
N ALA A 73 7.41 14.31 -6.90
CA ALA A 73 7.81 13.80 -8.21
C ALA A 73 8.02 12.27 -8.21
N ILE A 74 7.28 11.58 -7.37
CA ILE A 74 7.27 10.12 -7.32
C ILE A 74 6.03 9.63 -8.03
N ARG A 75 6.20 8.75 -9.01
CA ARG A 75 5.09 8.25 -9.81
C ARG A 75 4.98 6.74 -9.68
N PRO A 76 3.75 6.21 -9.56
CA PRO A 76 3.58 4.78 -9.67
C PRO A 76 3.92 4.32 -11.09
N THR A 77 4.35 3.07 -11.21
CA THR A 77 4.67 2.46 -12.51
C THR A 77 3.44 2.11 -13.31
N VAL A 78 2.28 2.09 -12.66
CA VAL A 78 0.95 1.86 -13.24
C VAL A 78 0.02 2.96 -12.74
N PRO A 79 -1.19 3.11 -13.29
CA PRO A 79 -2.13 4.10 -12.76
C PRO A 79 -2.33 3.95 -11.24
N ALA A 80 -2.48 5.07 -10.56
CA ALA A 80 -2.58 5.10 -9.09
C ALA A 80 -3.62 4.13 -8.55
N ALA A 81 -4.77 4.03 -9.20
CA ALA A 81 -5.83 3.12 -8.79
C ALA A 81 -5.38 1.66 -8.83
N CYS A 82 -4.61 1.28 -9.84
CA CYS A 82 -4.09 -0.09 -9.96
C CYS A 82 -3.04 -0.38 -8.89
N ALA A 83 -2.14 0.56 -8.65
CA ALA A 83 -1.10 0.40 -7.62
C ALA A 83 -1.73 0.26 -6.23
N VAL A 84 -2.67 1.13 -5.91
CA VAL A 84 -3.35 1.10 -4.61
C VAL A 84 -4.15 -0.18 -4.42
N ASN A 85 -4.83 -0.63 -5.46
CA ASN A 85 -5.59 -1.88 -5.38
C ASN A 85 -4.70 -3.06 -5.01
N ILE A 86 -3.53 -3.18 -5.62
CA ILE A 86 -2.60 -4.28 -5.30
C ILE A 86 -2.02 -4.13 -3.89
N LEU A 87 -1.69 -2.92 -3.47
CA LEU A 87 -1.22 -2.70 -2.09
C LEU A 87 -2.26 -3.12 -1.07
N LEU A 88 -3.51 -2.73 -1.31
CA LEU A 88 -4.60 -3.09 -0.43
C LEU A 88 -4.86 -4.60 -0.47
N ALA A 89 -4.84 -5.22 -1.65
CA ALA A 89 -5.00 -6.66 -1.80
C ALA A 89 -3.92 -7.43 -1.05
N ALA A 90 -2.68 -6.95 -1.06
CA ALA A 90 -1.60 -7.56 -0.30
C ALA A 90 -1.91 -7.53 1.21
N ALA A 91 -2.38 -6.39 1.72
CA ALA A 91 -2.76 -6.27 3.12
C ALA A 91 -3.95 -7.17 3.46
N GLU A 92 -4.98 -7.16 2.63
CA GLU A 92 -6.14 -8.05 2.81
C GLU A 92 -5.73 -9.51 2.80
N GLY A 93 -4.83 -9.88 1.90
CA GLY A 93 -4.30 -11.24 1.83
C GLY A 93 -3.56 -11.66 3.10
N ARG A 94 -2.80 -10.75 3.70
CA ARG A 94 -2.11 -11.01 4.96
C ARG A 94 -3.10 -11.26 6.10
N ILE A 95 -4.19 -10.48 6.15
CA ILE A 95 -5.25 -10.69 7.13
C ILE A 95 -5.93 -12.04 6.89
N GLY A 96 -6.20 -12.37 5.63
CA GLY A 96 -6.78 -13.67 5.28
C GLY A 96 -5.89 -14.84 5.69
N GLN A 97 -4.58 -14.72 5.49
CA GLN A 97 -3.64 -15.74 5.95
C GLN A 97 -3.64 -15.89 7.47
N TYR A 98 -3.76 -14.80 8.19
CA TYR A 98 -3.85 -14.81 9.64
C TYR A 98 -5.06 -15.60 10.11
N VAL A 99 -6.24 -15.28 9.56
CA VAL A 99 -7.48 -15.97 9.88
C VAL A 99 -7.40 -17.46 9.50
N ARG A 100 -6.95 -17.76 8.28
CA ARG A 100 -6.88 -19.13 7.76
C ARG A 100 -5.92 -20.00 8.57
N SER A 101 -4.86 -19.42 9.10
CA SER A 101 -3.88 -20.13 9.91
C SER A 101 -4.31 -20.27 11.38
N GLU A 102 -5.54 -19.94 11.69
CA GLU A 102 -6.02 -19.91 13.09
C GLU A 102 -5.15 -18.97 13.95
N PHE A 103 -4.85 -17.80 13.37
CA PHE A 103 -4.13 -16.73 14.02
C PHE A 103 -2.68 -17.07 14.37
N LYS A 104 -2.09 -18.01 13.64
CA LYS A 104 -0.69 -18.42 13.84
C LYS A 104 0.30 -17.65 12.98
N ARG A 105 -0.17 -17.08 11.85
CA ARG A 105 0.67 -16.32 10.93
C ARG A 105 0.38 -14.82 11.06
N PRO A 106 1.16 -14.08 11.86
CA PRO A 106 0.89 -12.67 12.08
C PRO A 106 0.91 -11.88 10.77
N PRO A 107 -0.08 -10.98 10.55
CA PRO A 107 -0.13 -10.18 9.33
C PRO A 107 1.10 -9.30 9.11
N THR A 108 1.79 -8.92 10.17
CA THR A 108 2.99 -8.07 10.10
C THR A 108 4.28 -8.85 9.93
N GLN A 109 4.23 -10.18 9.90
CA GLN A 109 5.42 -11.00 9.76
C GLN A 109 6.10 -10.74 8.41
N ASN A 110 7.41 -10.54 8.44
CA ASN A 110 8.21 -10.25 7.26
C ASN A 110 7.80 -8.97 6.51
N TRP A 111 7.13 -8.06 7.22
CA TRP A 111 6.62 -6.85 6.60
C TRP A 111 7.71 -6.02 5.94
N GLN A 112 8.85 -5.86 6.59
CA GLN A 112 9.88 -4.96 6.09
C GLN A 112 10.41 -5.40 4.73
N GLU A 113 10.74 -6.69 4.60
CA GLU A 113 11.18 -7.24 3.32
C GLU A 113 10.11 -7.17 2.25
N GLN A 114 8.88 -7.46 2.62
CA GLN A 114 7.75 -7.41 1.70
C GLN A 114 7.46 -5.98 1.25
N TRP A 115 7.53 -5.03 2.17
CA TRP A 115 7.34 -3.62 1.82
C TRP A 115 8.40 -3.12 0.86
N GLN A 116 9.66 -3.46 1.09
CA GLN A 116 10.74 -3.10 0.18
C GLN A 116 10.53 -3.68 -1.22
N LEU A 117 10.10 -4.94 -1.28
CA LEU A 117 9.80 -5.59 -2.55
C LEU A 117 8.67 -4.87 -3.30
N LEU A 118 7.59 -4.53 -2.59
CA LEU A 118 6.46 -3.82 -3.19
C LEU A 118 6.91 -2.45 -3.71
N MET A 119 7.62 -1.69 -2.89
CA MET A 119 8.04 -0.34 -3.27
C MET A 119 9.01 -0.33 -4.45
N ALA A 120 9.86 -1.34 -4.57
CA ALA A 120 10.78 -1.45 -5.68
C ALA A 120 10.06 -1.55 -7.04
N GLY A 121 8.87 -2.15 -7.07
CA GLY A 121 8.10 -2.32 -8.30
C GLY A 121 7.01 -1.28 -8.50
N PHE A 122 6.53 -0.64 -7.44
CA PHE A 122 5.36 0.24 -7.53
C PHE A 122 5.68 1.65 -7.94
N PHE A 123 6.85 2.16 -7.57
CA PHE A 123 7.16 3.56 -7.78
C PHE A 123 8.46 3.72 -8.53
N ARG A 124 8.52 4.79 -9.30
CA ARG A 124 9.74 5.28 -9.93
C ARG A 124 9.83 6.77 -9.71
N GLU A 125 11.06 7.25 -9.59
CA GLU A 125 11.31 8.68 -9.55
C GLU A 125 11.03 9.28 -10.92
N SER A 126 10.79 10.59 -10.96
CA SER A 126 10.67 11.33 -12.20
C SER A 126 12.01 11.29 -12.91
N VAL A 127 12.15 10.39 -13.87
CA VAL A 127 13.42 9.99 -14.45
C VAL A 127 13.82 10.84 -15.66
N ALA A 128 13.02 11.83 -16.00
CA ALA A 128 13.38 12.75 -17.05
C ALA A 128 14.74 13.42 -16.79
N GLN A 129 15.26 13.31 -15.57
CA GLN A 129 16.51 13.90 -15.16
C GLN A 129 17.69 12.94 -15.18
N LYS A 130 17.50 11.70 -15.53
CA LYS A 130 18.63 10.78 -15.55
C LYS A 130 19.31 10.75 -16.91
N PRO A 131 20.54 10.38 -16.91
CA PRO A 131 21.63 10.84 -17.72
C PRO A 131 21.66 10.24 -19.12
N GLN A 132 20.57 10.27 -19.81
CA GLN A 132 20.57 9.99 -21.24
C GLN A 132 21.41 11.03 -22.01
N HIS A 133 21.63 12.17 -21.40
CA HIS A 133 22.42 13.22 -22.01
C HIS A 133 23.93 12.93 -22.02
N SER A 134 24.44 12.09 -21.14
CA SER A 134 25.85 11.79 -21.12
C SER A 134 26.26 10.82 -22.22
N LEU A 135 25.35 9.97 -22.66
CA LEU A 135 25.65 9.03 -23.75
C LEU A 135 25.61 9.70 -25.13
N ALA A 136 24.75 10.69 -25.30
CA ALA A 136 24.65 11.41 -26.55
C ALA A 136 25.88 12.30 -26.82
N ARG A 137 26.55 12.77 -25.77
CA ARG A 137 27.76 13.60 -25.90
C ARG A 137 29.00 12.79 -26.26
N GLN A 138 29.03 11.53 -25.89
CA GLN A 138 30.17 10.67 -26.22
C GLN A 138 30.20 10.26 -27.68
N ASN A 139 29.03 10.16 -28.30
CA ASN A 139 28.95 9.76 -29.70
C ASN A 139 29.21 10.92 -30.68
N SER A 140 29.13 12.17 -30.24
CA SER A 140 29.40 13.31 -31.11
C SER A 140 30.87 13.71 -31.14
N SER A 141 31.70 13.15 -30.26
CA SER A 141 33.11 13.46 -30.21
C SER A 141 33.98 12.48 -31.03
N VAL A 142 33.35 11.50 -31.64
CA VAL A 142 34.07 10.46 -32.41
C VAL A 142 33.90 10.68 -33.92
N ALA A 143 33.14 11.66 -34.29
CA ALA A 143 33.06 12.10 -35.68
C ALA A 143 34.09 13.20 -35.97
#